data_9383a61724afc74f11327f0ebeaaddd6
#
_entry.id   9383a61724afc74f11327f0ebeaaddd6
#
_cell.length_a   1.000
_cell.length_b   1.000
_cell.length_c   1.000
_cell.angle_alpha   90.00
_cell.angle_beta   90.00
_cell.angle_gamma   90.00
#
_symmetry.space_group_name_H-M   'P 1'
#
loop_
_entity.id
_entity.type
_entity.pdbx_description
1 polymer ?
#
loop_
_entity_poly.entity_id
_entity_poly.type
_entity_poly.pdbx_seq_one_letter_code
_entity_poly.pdbx_strand_id
1 'polypeptide(L)'
;MCGIYLIQNIIDGKIYIGQAVDIGLRWSSHLSLLQAGKHPSKYLQEAVNKFGIDNFTFTILCECEENQLDTLEQYYIFCLESTDQRVGYNRQYGGTSNRPCKATRELMSKSHKGKKHSEETKRKIGESHRGMKYKKRK
;
A
#
# COMPACT_ATOMS: atom_id res chain seq x y z
N MET A 1 17.67 9.15 9.56
CA MET A 1 17.40 7.71 9.75
C MET A 1 16.68 7.19 8.54
N CYS A 2 17.27 6.19 7.87
CA CYS A 2 16.72 5.54 6.68
C CYS A 2 15.90 4.30 7.08
N GLY A 3 14.71 4.10 6.51
CA GLY A 3 13.90 2.93 6.85
C GLY A 3 12.45 2.99 6.41
N ILE A 4 11.68 2.03 6.92
CA ILE A 4 10.25 1.87 6.69
C ILE A 4 9.48 2.33 7.93
N TYR A 5 8.40 3.05 7.71
CA TYR A 5 7.56 3.58 8.77
C TYR A 5 6.07 3.27 8.54
N LEU A 6 5.34 3.36 9.61
CA LEU A 6 3.89 3.17 9.69
C LEU A 6 3.23 4.46 10.19
N ILE A 7 2.14 4.86 9.56
CA ILE A 7 1.20 5.84 10.10
C ILE A 7 -0.09 5.08 10.38
N GLN A 8 -0.54 5.10 11.64
CA GLN A 8 -1.74 4.38 12.06
C GLN A 8 -2.79 5.34 12.59
N ASN A 9 -4.01 5.17 12.15
CA ASN A 9 -5.19 5.78 12.73
C ASN A 9 -5.63 4.96 13.95
N ILE A 10 -5.59 5.57 15.13
CA ILE A 10 -5.96 4.90 16.39
C ILE A 10 -7.47 4.67 16.54
N ILE A 11 -8.31 5.33 15.73
CA ILE A 11 -9.77 5.23 15.81
C ILE A 11 -10.28 4.01 15.04
N ASP A 12 -9.83 3.82 13.79
CA ASP A 12 -10.29 2.72 12.94
C ASP A 12 -9.25 1.61 12.74
N GLY A 13 -8.04 1.80 13.29
CA GLY A 13 -6.93 0.84 13.23
C GLY A 13 -6.22 0.76 11.89
N LYS A 14 -6.67 1.49 10.88
CA LYS A 14 -6.08 1.43 9.54
C LYS A 14 -4.69 2.04 9.48
N ILE A 15 -3.88 1.52 8.57
CA ILE A 15 -2.46 1.82 8.48
C ILE A 15 -2.06 2.35 7.09
N TYR A 16 -1.03 3.18 7.08
CA TYR A 16 -0.30 3.58 5.89
C TYR A 16 1.18 3.25 6.08
N ILE A 17 1.77 2.56 5.12
CA ILE A 17 3.18 2.20 5.12
C ILE A 17 3.91 3.05 4.10
N GLY A 18 5.07 3.53 4.47
CA GLY A 18 5.94 4.32 3.60
C GLY A 18 7.41 4.11 3.90
N GLN A 19 8.24 4.60 3.00
CA GLN A 19 9.69 4.54 3.09
C GLN A 19 10.30 5.94 3.06
N ALA A 20 11.47 6.08 3.63
CA ALA A 20 12.26 7.30 3.51
C ALA A 20 13.75 7.07 3.78
N VAL A 21 14.59 7.82 3.08
CA VAL A 21 16.01 7.96 3.40
C VAL A 21 16.19 8.75 4.70
N ASP A 22 15.31 9.71 4.93
CA ASP A 22 15.21 10.42 6.21
C ASP A 22 13.75 10.44 6.70
N ILE A 23 13.47 9.56 7.66
CA ILE A 23 12.12 9.38 8.23
C ILE A 23 11.66 10.67 8.94
N GLY A 24 12.54 11.37 9.66
CA GLY A 24 12.19 12.60 10.36
C GLY A 24 11.71 13.71 9.42
N LEU A 25 12.46 13.95 8.35
CA LEU A 25 12.07 14.89 7.31
C LEU A 25 10.78 14.46 6.60
N ARG A 26 10.65 13.16 6.36
CA ARG A 26 9.46 12.60 5.71
C ARG A 26 8.20 12.77 6.56
N TRP A 27 8.28 12.53 7.86
CA TRP A 27 7.17 12.75 8.79
C TRP A 27 6.75 14.20 8.86
N SER A 28 7.71 15.12 8.95
CA SER A 28 7.43 16.57 8.91
C SER A 28 6.70 16.97 7.62
N SER A 29 7.12 16.41 6.49
CA SER A 29 6.46 16.60 5.19
C SER A 29 5.04 16.04 5.17
N HIS A 30 4.82 14.82 5.71
CA HIS A 30 3.48 14.24 5.83
C HIS A 30 2.56 15.13 6.65
N LEU A 31 2.99 15.55 7.83
CA LEU A 31 2.20 16.43 8.71
C LEU A 31 1.83 17.74 8.01
N SER A 32 2.79 18.41 7.39
CA SER A 32 2.56 19.66 6.66
C SER A 32 1.56 19.49 5.52
N LEU A 33 1.71 18.44 4.70
CA LEU A 33 0.81 18.18 3.57
C LEU A 33 -0.60 17.76 4.02
N LEU A 34 -0.70 16.96 5.07
CA LEU A 34 -1.99 16.53 5.63
C LEU A 34 -2.75 17.70 6.24
N GLN A 35 -2.08 18.60 6.96
CA GLN A 35 -2.67 19.81 7.52
C GLN A 35 -3.11 20.79 6.44
N ALA A 36 -2.35 20.87 5.34
CA ALA A 36 -2.69 21.71 4.20
C ALA A 36 -3.77 21.12 3.28
N GLY A 37 -4.21 19.87 3.50
CA GLY A 37 -5.17 19.19 2.63
C GLY A 37 -4.62 18.81 1.25
N LYS A 38 -3.30 18.69 1.12
CA LYS A 38 -2.59 18.48 -0.17
C LYS A 38 -1.80 17.19 -0.23
N HIS A 39 -2.11 16.22 0.63
CA HIS A 39 -1.39 14.97 0.67
C HIS A 39 -1.64 14.12 -0.59
N PRO A 40 -0.60 13.53 -1.22
CA PRO A 40 -0.76 12.72 -2.44
C PRO A 40 -1.60 11.46 -2.25
N SER A 41 -1.58 10.84 -1.07
CA SER A 41 -2.50 9.75 -0.74
C SER A 41 -3.86 10.31 -0.35
N LYS A 42 -4.83 10.19 -1.26
CA LYS A 42 -6.22 10.66 -1.02
C LYS A 42 -6.86 9.94 0.16
N TYR A 43 -6.67 8.63 0.28
CA TYR A 43 -7.27 7.86 1.38
C TYR A 43 -6.76 8.28 2.75
N LEU A 44 -5.46 8.54 2.86
CA LEU A 44 -4.88 9.05 4.10
C LEU A 44 -5.36 10.48 4.39
N GLN A 45 -5.45 11.33 3.35
CA GLN A 45 -5.97 12.69 3.49
C GLN A 45 -7.43 12.71 3.95
N GLU A 46 -8.29 11.90 3.34
CA GLU A 46 -9.70 11.78 3.72
C GLU A 46 -9.85 11.27 5.15
N ALA A 47 -9.03 10.32 5.56
CA ALA A 47 -9.03 9.81 6.93
C ALA A 47 -8.62 10.91 7.93
N VAL A 48 -7.58 11.68 7.64
CA VAL A 48 -7.15 12.81 8.50
C VAL A 48 -8.22 13.89 8.55
N ASN A 49 -8.87 14.20 7.44
CA ASN A 49 -9.97 15.17 7.41
C ASN A 49 -11.17 14.71 8.26
N LYS A 50 -11.42 13.40 8.31
CA LYS A 50 -12.53 12.80 9.05
C LYS A 50 -12.25 12.66 10.55
N PHE A 51 -11.06 12.17 10.89
CA PHE A 51 -10.73 11.76 12.27
C PHE A 51 -9.84 12.77 13.01
N GLY A 52 -9.22 13.72 12.30
CA GLY A 52 -8.24 14.64 12.85
C GLY A 52 -6.83 14.06 12.93
N ILE A 53 -5.83 14.89 12.71
CA ILE A 53 -4.41 14.48 12.67
C ILE A 53 -3.91 13.94 14.01
N ASP A 54 -4.48 14.40 15.13
CA ASP A 54 -4.09 14.00 16.48
C ASP A 54 -4.41 12.52 16.78
N ASN A 55 -5.25 11.89 15.96
CA ASN A 55 -5.57 10.47 16.06
C ASN A 55 -4.67 9.58 15.20
N PHE A 56 -3.57 10.12 14.69
CA PHE A 56 -2.61 9.36 13.90
C PHE A 56 -1.27 9.25 14.62
N THR A 57 -0.77 8.03 14.74
CA THR A 57 0.55 7.73 15.31
C THR A 57 1.56 7.40 14.22
N PHE A 58 2.82 7.74 14.46
CA PHE A 58 3.94 7.51 13.57
C PHE A 58 4.91 6.54 14.23
N THR A 59 5.20 5.43 13.60
CA THR A 59 6.05 4.36 14.15
C THR A 59 7.08 3.91 13.12
N ILE A 60 8.31 3.67 13.53
CA ILE A 60 9.35 3.08 12.70
C ILE A 60 9.18 1.56 12.73
N LEU A 61 9.01 0.93 11.56
CA LEU A 61 8.93 -0.53 11.44
C LEU A 61 10.32 -1.17 11.40
N CYS A 62 11.22 -0.62 10.60
CA CYS A 62 12.62 -1.04 10.57
C CYS A 62 13.52 0.05 10.03
N GLU A 63 14.78 0.04 10.46
CA GLU A 63 15.87 0.76 9.82
C GLU A 63 16.52 -0.13 8.77
N CYS A 64 16.95 0.46 7.66
CA CYS A 64 17.59 -0.28 6.58
C CYS A 64 18.46 0.62 5.71
N GLU A 65 19.21 0.02 4.81
CA GLU A 65 19.95 0.75 3.79
C GLU A 65 19.04 1.24 2.66
N GLU A 66 19.43 2.31 1.98
CA GLU A 66 18.65 2.93 0.91
C GLU A 66 18.31 1.95 -0.22
N ASN A 67 19.24 1.04 -0.56
CA ASN A 67 19.05 0.01 -1.58
C ASN A 67 18.00 -1.06 -1.21
N GLN A 68 17.60 -1.14 0.06
CA GLN A 68 16.60 -2.09 0.58
C GLN A 68 15.20 -1.49 0.70
N LEU A 69 15.07 -0.17 0.61
CA LEU A 69 13.83 0.56 0.87
C LEU A 69 12.66 0.02 0.05
N ASP A 70 12.78 -0.04 -1.27
CA ASP A 70 11.71 -0.50 -2.17
C ASP A 70 11.27 -1.94 -1.85
N THR A 71 12.22 -2.82 -1.58
CA THR A 71 11.94 -4.23 -1.27
C THR A 71 11.23 -4.38 0.06
N LEU A 72 11.67 -3.67 1.09
CA LEU A 72 11.10 -3.75 2.42
C LEU A 72 9.74 -3.05 2.49
N GLU A 73 9.56 -1.90 1.84
CA GLU A 73 8.25 -1.25 1.77
C GLU A 73 7.21 -2.20 1.14
N GLN A 74 7.53 -2.79 -0.01
CA GLN A 74 6.65 -3.75 -0.68
C GLN A 74 6.35 -4.97 0.18
N TYR A 75 7.35 -5.47 0.88
CA TYR A 75 7.20 -6.60 1.80
C TYR A 75 6.20 -6.27 2.93
N TYR A 76 6.37 -5.13 3.60
CA TYR A 76 5.48 -4.72 4.69
C TYR A 76 4.07 -4.41 4.20
N ILE A 77 3.92 -3.73 3.07
CA ILE A 77 2.61 -3.45 2.45
C ILE A 77 1.87 -4.75 2.16
N PHE A 78 2.58 -5.75 1.64
CA PHE A 78 2.00 -7.07 1.36
C PHE A 78 1.65 -7.83 2.63
N CYS A 79 2.59 -7.94 3.58
CA CYS A 79 2.39 -8.72 4.81
C CYS A 79 1.29 -8.15 5.72
N LEU A 80 1.17 -6.81 5.77
CA LEU A 80 0.17 -6.11 6.57
C LEU A 80 -1.10 -5.77 5.79
N GLU A 81 -1.20 -6.21 4.53
CA GLU A 81 -2.37 -6.04 3.65
C GLU A 81 -2.87 -4.59 3.56
N SER A 82 -1.96 -3.61 3.67
CA SER A 82 -2.32 -2.19 3.74
C SER A 82 -2.92 -1.60 2.45
N THR A 83 -2.93 -2.35 1.36
CA THR A 83 -3.66 -2.04 0.12
C THR A 83 -5.13 -2.44 0.16
N ASP A 84 -5.54 -3.30 1.10
CA ASP A 84 -6.96 -3.56 1.35
C ASP A 84 -7.58 -2.35 2.07
N GLN A 85 -8.60 -1.75 1.48
CA GLN A 85 -9.25 -0.55 2.02
C GLN A 85 -9.88 -0.75 3.42
N ARG A 86 -10.10 -2.00 3.83
CA ARG A 86 -10.57 -2.34 5.18
C ARG A 86 -9.45 -2.27 6.20
N VAL A 87 -8.19 -2.41 5.77
CA VAL A 87 -6.99 -2.53 6.61
C VAL A 87 -6.09 -1.33 6.51
N GLY A 88 -5.99 -0.70 5.33
CA GLY A 88 -4.99 0.34 5.10
C GLY A 88 -5.36 1.42 4.11
N TYR A 89 -4.46 2.39 4.01
CA TYR A 89 -4.57 3.57 3.15
C TYR A 89 -3.62 3.52 1.95
N ASN A 90 -2.81 2.47 1.79
CA ASN A 90 -1.97 2.31 0.63
C ASN A 90 -2.82 1.97 -0.60
N ARG A 91 -2.52 2.61 -1.74
CA ARG A 91 -3.20 2.30 -3.01
C ARG A 91 -2.43 1.29 -3.85
N GLN A 92 -1.12 1.23 -3.64
CA GLN A 92 -0.19 0.45 -4.44
C GLN A 92 0.81 -0.24 -3.51
N TYR A 93 1.49 -1.25 -4.06
CA TYR A 93 2.48 -2.03 -3.31
C TYR A 93 3.78 -1.28 -3.02
N GLY A 94 3.87 0.02 -3.33
CA GLY A 94 5.08 0.81 -3.10
C GLY A 94 6.18 0.57 -4.14
N GLY A 95 7.35 1.16 -3.87
CA GLY A 95 8.50 1.11 -4.76
C GLY A 95 8.41 2.07 -5.95
N THR A 96 9.55 2.33 -6.58
CA THR A 96 9.65 3.28 -7.71
C THR A 96 8.98 2.80 -9.00
N SER A 97 8.85 1.47 -9.19
CA SER A 97 8.33 0.87 -10.43
C SER A 97 6.86 0.45 -10.38
N ASN A 98 6.19 0.61 -9.26
CA ASN A 98 4.83 0.08 -9.00
C ASN A 98 4.67 -1.44 -9.29
N ARG A 99 5.77 -2.14 -9.50
CA ARG A 99 5.78 -3.60 -9.69
C ARG A 99 6.41 -4.24 -8.46
N PRO A 100 5.77 -5.23 -7.85
CA PRO A 100 6.35 -5.94 -6.73
C PRO A 100 7.72 -6.52 -7.10
N CYS A 101 8.69 -6.43 -6.19
CA CYS A 101 9.99 -7.06 -6.39
C CYS A 101 9.85 -8.59 -6.49
N LYS A 102 10.91 -9.29 -6.94
CA LYS A 102 10.87 -10.73 -7.14
C LYS A 102 10.45 -11.48 -5.87
N ALA A 103 11.02 -11.13 -4.71
CA ALA A 103 10.69 -11.76 -3.43
C ALA A 103 9.20 -11.59 -3.07
N THR A 104 8.67 -10.37 -3.21
CA THR A 104 7.24 -10.09 -2.96
C THR A 104 6.34 -10.84 -3.94
N ARG A 105 6.71 -10.92 -5.24
CA ARG A 105 5.96 -11.72 -6.23
C ARG A 105 5.92 -13.20 -5.88
N GLU A 106 7.01 -13.75 -5.37
CA GLU A 106 7.07 -15.14 -4.92
C GLU A 106 6.17 -15.38 -3.71
N LEU A 107 6.16 -14.46 -2.74
CA LEU A 107 5.26 -14.52 -1.59
C LEU A 107 3.78 -14.41 -2.03
N MET A 108 3.46 -13.48 -2.91
CA MET A 108 2.11 -13.32 -3.46
C MET A 108 1.69 -14.60 -4.20
N SER A 109 2.57 -15.17 -5.03
CA SER A 109 2.31 -16.42 -5.74
C SER A 109 2.03 -17.58 -4.77
N LYS A 110 2.81 -17.70 -3.70
CA LYS A 110 2.58 -18.73 -2.66
C LYS A 110 1.26 -18.55 -1.95
N SER A 111 0.89 -17.30 -1.60
CA SER A 111 -0.37 -17.01 -0.89
C SER A 111 -1.62 -17.20 -1.75
N HIS A 112 -1.49 -17.06 -3.08
CA HIS A 112 -2.58 -17.28 -4.03
C HIS A 112 -2.66 -18.73 -4.55
N LYS A 113 -1.59 -19.51 -4.35
CA LYS A 113 -1.54 -20.90 -4.82
C LYS A 113 -2.63 -21.74 -4.12
N GLY A 114 -3.50 -22.36 -4.91
CA GLY A 114 -4.60 -23.19 -4.42
C GLY A 114 -5.91 -22.44 -4.09
N LYS A 115 -5.94 -21.11 -4.10
CA LYS A 115 -7.19 -20.35 -3.99
C LYS A 115 -7.98 -20.47 -5.29
N LYS A 116 -9.14 -21.13 -5.24
CA LYS A 116 -10.07 -21.21 -6.38
C LYS A 116 -11.08 -20.08 -6.29
N HIS A 117 -11.36 -19.43 -7.40
CA HIS A 117 -12.47 -18.48 -7.47
C HIS A 117 -13.80 -19.19 -7.23
N SER A 118 -14.74 -18.53 -6.52
CA SER A 118 -16.10 -19.02 -6.39
C SER A 118 -16.77 -19.09 -7.78
N GLU A 119 -17.81 -19.93 -7.92
CA GLU A 119 -18.55 -20.04 -9.18
C GLU A 119 -19.18 -18.71 -9.62
N GLU A 120 -19.64 -17.89 -8.68
CA GLU A 120 -20.14 -16.53 -8.96
C GLU A 120 -19.02 -15.63 -9.52
N THR A 121 -17.80 -15.66 -8.96
CA THR A 121 -16.66 -14.89 -9.45
C THR A 121 -16.26 -15.35 -10.85
N LYS A 122 -16.22 -16.68 -11.10
CA LYS A 122 -15.94 -17.23 -12.44
C LYS A 122 -16.98 -16.77 -13.46
N ARG A 123 -18.26 -16.77 -13.09
CA ARG A 123 -19.34 -16.27 -13.96
C ARG A 123 -19.15 -14.80 -14.32
N LYS A 124 -18.88 -13.92 -13.33
CA LYS A 124 -18.64 -12.49 -13.54
C LYS A 124 -17.43 -12.23 -14.43
N ILE A 125 -16.34 -13.00 -14.24
CA ILE A 125 -15.16 -12.93 -15.11
C ILE A 125 -15.53 -13.33 -16.55
N GLY A 126 -16.26 -14.42 -16.73
CA GLY A 126 -16.73 -14.88 -18.05
C GLY A 126 -17.64 -13.87 -18.75
N GLU A 127 -18.54 -13.22 -18.02
CA GLU A 127 -19.43 -12.18 -18.56
C GLU A 127 -18.66 -10.93 -18.98
N SER A 128 -17.68 -10.48 -18.18
CA SER A 128 -16.87 -9.31 -18.49
C SER A 128 -15.95 -9.50 -19.72
N HIS A 129 -15.61 -10.75 -20.04
CA HIS A 129 -14.79 -11.07 -21.22
C HIS A 129 -15.60 -11.37 -22.49
N ARG A 130 -16.93 -11.50 -22.38
CA ARG A 130 -17.79 -11.67 -23.56
C ARG A 130 -17.77 -10.42 -24.43
N GLY A 131 -17.32 -10.57 -25.67
CA GLY A 131 -17.25 -9.48 -26.65
C GLY A 131 -15.88 -8.79 -26.75
N MET A 132 -14.91 -9.12 -25.91
CA MET A 132 -13.55 -8.62 -26.09
C MET A 132 -12.83 -9.37 -27.23
N LYS A 133 -12.69 -8.71 -28.37
CA LYS A 133 -11.81 -9.20 -29.46
C LYS A 133 -10.36 -8.94 -29.08
N TYR A 134 -9.61 -9.97 -28.69
CA TYR A 134 -8.17 -9.88 -28.52
C TYR A 134 -7.50 -9.56 -29.85
N LYS A 135 -6.93 -8.36 -29.97
CA LYS A 135 -6.00 -8.08 -31.09
C LYS A 135 -4.76 -8.95 -30.89
N LYS A 136 -4.52 -9.90 -31.78
CA LYS A 136 -3.25 -10.64 -31.83
C LYS A 136 -2.13 -9.61 -31.99
N ARG A 137 -1.20 -9.57 -31.03
CA ARG A 137 0.05 -8.84 -31.21
C ARG A 137 0.83 -9.53 -32.31
N LYS A 138 1.15 -8.76 -33.38
CA LYS A 138 2.12 -9.19 -34.40
C LYS A 138 3.52 -9.19 -33.83
#